data_265a70b72dfff7b7ea4613d229232142
#
_entry.id   265a70b72dfff7b7ea4613d229232142
#
_cell.length_a   1.000
_cell.length_b   1.000
_cell.length_c   1.000
_cell.angle_alpha   90.00
_cell.angle_beta   90.00
_cell.angle_gamma   90.00
#
_symmetry.space_group_name_H-M   'P 1'
#
loop_
_entity.id
_entity.type
_entity.pdbx_description
1 polymer ?
#
loop_
_entity_poly.entity_id
_entity_poly.type
_entity_poly.pdbx_seq_one_letter_code
_entity_poly.pdbx_strand_id
1 'polypeptide(L)'
;SHEFGHCFAMWQQLKLGSQQEGRSMDVSEIHSQAMQMLTLPYYEIFYGEDAGTARKYDVYTMVAGILTAAMNDEFQEKIYENPQMTVQELNELYKELAMEYGLVVESPYFDMESFSMGWFTTNQYFDTPFYAIDYALSGCVAMEFLQMGLEDYTKALETYLSLVQQNSDYDFMTVLEETGLSSPFETEQMEALAQTMEDFLQGDGSFSADNTEQVSLPDAA
;
A
#
# COMPACT_ATOMS: atom_id res chain seq x y z
N SER A 1 -12.57 -3.88 1.17
CA SER A 1 -12.36 -2.90 0.07
C SER A 1 -11.27 -3.33 -0.90
N HIS A 2 -10.18 -3.97 -0.43
CA HIS A 2 -9.05 -4.41 -1.26
C HIS A 2 -9.48 -5.23 -2.49
N GLU A 3 -10.10 -6.38 -2.29
CA GLU A 3 -10.58 -7.26 -3.38
C GLU A 3 -11.61 -6.57 -4.29
N PHE A 4 -12.39 -5.64 -3.72
CA PHE A 4 -13.31 -4.84 -4.52
C PHE A 4 -12.58 -3.90 -5.48
N GLY A 5 -11.42 -3.38 -5.11
CA GLY A 5 -10.56 -2.58 -5.99
C GLY A 5 -10.14 -3.36 -7.24
N HIS A 6 -9.68 -4.61 -7.06
CA HIS A 6 -9.37 -5.50 -8.18
C HIS A 6 -10.60 -5.78 -9.06
N CYS A 7 -11.74 -6.11 -8.44
CA CYS A 7 -12.99 -6.35 -9.17
C CYS A 7 -13.45 -5.13 -9.97
N PHE A 8 -13.35 -3.94 -9.39
CA PHE A 8 -13.76 -2.70 -10.02
C PHE A 8 -12.86 -2.36 -11.22
N ALA A 9 -11.55 -2.47 -11.05
CA ALA A 9 -10.59 -2.28 -12.15
C ALA A 9 -10.84 -3.28 -13.29
N MET A 10 -11.04 -4.56 -12.96
CA MET A 10 -11.38 -5.59 -13.93
C MET A 10 -12.67 -5.26 -14.70
N TRP A 11 -13.69 -4.83 -14.00
CA TRP A 11 -14.98 -4.46 -14.62
C TRP A 11 -14.82 -3.25 -15.56
N GLN A 12 -14.04 -2.24 -15.20
CA GLN A 12 -13.75 -1.09 -16.06
C GLN A 12 -13.02 -1.52 -17.33
N GLN A 13 -12.01 -2.37 -17.21
CA GLN A 13 -11.25 -2.89 -18.35
C GLN A 13 -12.13 -3.72 -19.32
N LEU A 14 -13.01 -4.55 -18.78
CA LEU A 14 -13.97 -5.30 -19.60
C LEU A 14 -14.90 -4.38 -20.38
N LYS A 15 -15.36 -3.26 -19.79
CA LYS A 15 -16.16 -2.26 -20.49
C LYS A 15 -15.40 -1.56 -21.63
N LEU A 16 -14.12 -1.35 -21.46
CA LEU A 16 -13.25 -0.74 -22.46
C LEU A 16 -12.83 -1.73 -23.56
N GLY A 17 -13.17 -3.02 -23.42
CA GLY A 17 -12.80 -4.07 -24.36
C GLY A 17 -11.30 -4.43 -24.32
N SER A 18 -10.64 -4.06 -23.24
CA SER A 18 -9.23 -4.41 -23.00
C SER A 18 -9.11 -5.89 -22.63
N GLN A 19 -8.04 -6.54 -23.12
CA GLN A 19 -7.66 -7.88 -22.68
C GLN A 19 -6.81 -7.75 -21.42
N GLN A 20 -7.06 -8.62 -20.42
CA GLN A 20 -6.37 -8.55 -19.13
C GLN A 20 -4.99 -9.21 -19.12
N GLU A 21 -4.49 -9.64 -20.28
CA GLU A 21 -3.20 -10.28 -20.39
C GLU A 21 -2.09 -9.22 -20.32
N GLY A 22 -1.18 -9.37 -19.36
CA GLY A 22 0.07 -8.59 -19.31
C GLY A 22 0.15 -7.49 -18.25
N ARG A 23 -0.89 -7.27 -17.41
CA ARG A 23 -0.81 -6.25 -16.37
C ARG A 23 0.24 -6.59 -15.33
N SER A 24 1.12 -5.62 -15.04
CA SER A 24 2.08 -5.70 -13.96
C SER A 24 1.38 -5.80 -12.58
N MET A 25 1.97 -6.55 -11.66
CA MET A 25 1.39 -6.77 -10.33
C MET A 25 1.42 -5.50 -9.50
N ASP A 26 2.49 -4.71 -9.59
CA ASP A 26 2.61 -3.40 -8.94
C ASP A 26 1.44 -2.46 -9.32
N VAL A 27 1.08 -2.38 -10.61
CA VAL A 27 -0.11 -1.62 -11.06
C VAL A 27 -1.40 -2.22 -10.53
N SER A 28 -1.53 -3.55 -10.50
CA SER A 28 -2.73 -4.22 -10.03
C SER A 28 -2.98 -3.96 -8.54
N GLU A 29 -1.91 -3.93 -7.74
CA GLU A 29 -2.03 -3.65 -6.31
C GLU A 29 -2.30 -2.16 -6.01
N ILE A 30 -1.98 -1.22 -6.92
CA ILE A 30 -2.46 0.16 -6.76
C ILE A 30 -3.99 0.20 -6.74
N HIS A 31 -4.66 -0.57 -7.62
CA HIS A 31 -6.11 -0.56 -7.69
C HIS A 31 -6.77 -1.00 -6.38
N SER A 32 -6.25 -2.02 -5.73
CA SER A 32 -6.77 -2.58 -4.49
C SER A 32 -6.45 -1.69 -3.29
N GLN A 33 -5.20 -1.29 -3.14
CA GLN A 33 -4.74 -0.50 -2.01
C GLN A 33 -5.27 0.94 -2.04
N ALA A 34 -5.34 1.58 -3.22
CA ALA A 34 -5.97 2.90 -3.35
C ALA A 34 -7.47 2.85 -3.01
N MET A 35 -8.19 1.77 -3.40
CA MET A 35 -9.58 1.59 -2.99
C MET A 35 -9.72 1.47 -1.47
N GLN A 36 -8.78 0.85 -0.78
CA GLN A 36 -8.78 0.83 0.69
C GLN A 36 -8.73 2.26 1.26
N MET A 37 -7.82 3.09 0.78
CA MET A 37 -7.68 4.47 1.25
C MET A 37 -8.92 5.32 0.91
N LEU A 38 -9.47 5.16 -0.28
CA LEU A 38 -10.68 5.86 -0.72
C LEU A 38 -11.96 5.41 0.02
N THR A 39 -11.96 4.27 0.69
CA THR A 39 -13.11 3.83 1.50
C THR A 39 -13.05 4.31 2.96
N LEU A 40 -11.92 4.83 3.43
CA LEU A 40 -11.77 5.30 4.80
C LEU A 40 -12.84 6.31 5.25
N PRO A 41 -13.27 7.32 4.43
CA PRO A 41 -14.30 8.25 4.84
C PRO A 41 -15.65 7.61 5.21
N TYR A 42 -15.91 6.40 4.73
CA TYR A 42 -17.18 5.68 4.94
C TYR A 42 -17.14 4.71 6.13
N TYR A 43 -16.09 4.72 6.92
CA TYR A 43 -15.92 3.76 8.02
C TYR A 43 -16.97 3.88 9.13
N GLU A 44 -17.64 5.01 9.29
CA GLU A 44 -18.79 5.14 10.19
C GLU A 44 -19.91 4.15 9.86
N ILE A 45 -20.08 3.79 8.58
CA ILE A 45 -21.10 2.82 8.15
C ILE A 45 -20.81 1.42 8.70
N PHE A 46 -19.52 1.08 8.85
CA PHE A 46 -19.07 -0.25 9.24
C PHE A 46 -18.68 -0.35 10.72
N TYR A 47 -18.10 0.72 11.29
CA TYR A 47 -17.48 0.73 12.60
C TYR A 47 -18.16 1.68 13.60
N GLY A 48 -19.15 2.49 13.15
CA GLY A 48 -19.84 3.44 14.04
C GLY A 48 -18.87 4.36 14.79
N GLU A 49 -18.96 4.38 16.12
CA GLU A 49 -18.13 5.23 16.97
C GLU A 49 -16.62 4.85 16.95
N ASP A 50 -16.29 3.64 16.54
CA ASP A 50 -14.90 3.16 16.43
C ASP A 50 -14.23 3.51 15.10
N ALA A 51 -14.93 4.21 14.19
CA ALA A 51 -14.45 4.50 12.83
C ALA A 51 -13.08 5.22 12.81
N GLY A 52 -12.86 6.19 13.69
CA GLY A 52 -11.57 6.89 13.78
C GLY A 52 -10.42 5.94 14.12
N THR A 53 -10.63 5.04 15.08
CA THR A 53 -9.64 4.02 15.47
C THR A 53 -9.39 3.04 14.31
N ALA A 54 -10.44 2.59 13.63
CA ALA A 54 -10.33 1.67 12.52
C ALA A 54 -9.56 2.27 11.33
N ARG A 55 -9.81 3.55 10.99
CA ARG A 55 -9.05 4.27 9.94
C ARG A 55 -7.56 4.35 10.28
N LYS A 56 -7.24 4.76 11.50
CA LYS A 56 -5.85 4.85 11.95
C LYS A 56 -5.16 3.49 11.93
N TYR A 57 -5.88 2.44 12.32
CA TYR A 57 -5.35 1.08 12.25
C TYR A 57 -5.05 0.66 10.81
N ASP A 58 -5.93 0.94 9.85
CA ASP A 58 -5.70 0.60 8.43
C ASP A 58 -4.54 1.40 7.82
N VAL A 59 -4.45 2.70 8.11
CA VAL A 59 -3.31 3.53 7.66
C VAL A 59 -2.00 3.02 8.29
N TYR A 60 -1.99 2.73 9.59
CA TYR A 60 -0.83 2.14 10.26
C TYR A 60 -0.42 0.80 9.62
N THR A 61 -1.39 -0.06 9.35
CA THR A 61 -1.14 -1.37 8.76
C THR A 61 -0.58 -1.25 7.33
N MET A 62 -1.07 -0.28 6.56
CA MET A 62 -0.54 0.00 5.22
C MET A 62 0.91 0.49 5.29
N VAL A 63 1.23 1.44 6.16
CA VAL A 63 2.60 1.93 6.35
C VAL A 63 3.53 0.78 6.79
N ALA A 64 3.11 -0.02 7.78
CA ALA A 64 3.88 -1.18 8.21
C ALA A 64 4.05 -2.21 7.07
N GLY A 65 3.04 -2.38 6.23
CA GLY A 65 3.09 -3.23 5.04
C GLY A 65 4.12 -2.75 4.01
N ILE A 66 4.14 -1.45 3.71
CA ILE A 66 5.13 -0.83 2.82
C ILE A 66 6.55 -1.09 3.32
N LEU A 67 6.81 -0.80 4.61
CA LEU A 67 8.13 -1.00 5.21
C LEU A 67 8.53 -2.48 5.24
N THR A 68 7.59 -3.38 5.55
CA THR A 68 7.84 -4.82 5.54
C THR A 68 8.14 -5.32 4.13
N ALA A 69 7.43 -4.85 3.12
CA ALA A 69 7.64 -5.24 1.74
C ALA A 69 9.01 -4.77 1.21
N ALA A 70 9.39 -3.52 1.51
CA ALA A 70 10.70 -2.98 1.15
C ALA A 70 11.83 -3.73 1.88
N MET A 71 11.68 -4.00 3.18
CA MET A 71 12.64 -4.82 3.93
C MET A 71 12.78 -6.24 3.35
N ASN A 72 11.67 -6.85 2.96
CA ASN A 72 11.69 -8.18 2.37
C ASN A 72 12.40 -8.21 1.01
N ASP A 73 12.27 -7.16 0.23
CA ASP A 73 12.97 -7.02 -1.04
C ASP A 73 14.48 -6.90 -0.82
N GLU A 74 14.92 -6.01 0.08
CA GLU A 74 16.33 -5.85 0.44
C GLU A 74 16.90 -7.15 1.04
N PHE A 75 16.13 -7.86 1.85
CA PHE A 75 16.56 -9.16 2.38
C PHE A 75 16.82 -10.17 1.25
N GLN A 76 15.93 -10.23 0.24
CA GLN A 76 16.14 -11.09 -0.92
C GLN A 76 17.37 -10.68 -1.73
N GLU A 77 17.54 -9.38 -2.01
CA GLU A 77 18.71 -8.87 -2.72
C GLU A 77 20.01 -9.35 -2.06
N LYS A 78 20.14 -9.16 -0.74
CA LYS A 78 21.33 -9.56 0.02
C LYS A 78 21.58 -11.09 -0.02
N ILE A 79 20.51 -11.89 -0.03
CA ILE A 79 20.64 -13.35 -0.18
C ILE A 79 21.14 -13.72 -1.58
N TYR A 80 20.61 -13.09 -2.62
CA TYR A 80 21.03 -13.35 -3.99
C TYR A 80 22.45 -12.87 -4.27
N GLU A 81 22.90 -11.80 -3.62
CA GLU A 81 24.31 -11.36 -3.65
C GLU A 81 25.24 -12.32 -2.95
N ASN A 82 24.80 -12.97 -1.89
CA ASN A 82 25.59 -13.93 -1.11
C ASN A 82 24.84 -15.25 -0.85
N PRO A 83 24.66 -16.12 -1.87
CA PRO A 83 23.88 -17.35 -1.77
C PRO A 83 24.53 -18.45 -0.90
N GLN A 84 25.69 -18.19 -0.30
CA GLN A 84 26.37 -19.11 0.60
C GLN A 84 26.12 -18.80 2.08
N MET A 85 25.26 -17.85 2.40
CA MET A 85 24.91 -17.51 3.78
C MET A 85 24.38 -18.74 4.52
N THR A 86 24.85 -18.91 5.74
CA THR A 86 24.31 -19.91 6.66
C THR A 86 22.96 -19.48 7.22
N VAL A 87 22.17 -20.41 7.73
CA VAL A 87 20.90 -20.09 8.41
C VAL A 87 21.07 -19.08 9.54
N GLN A 88 22.18 -19.16 10.26
CA GLN A 88 22.47 -18.21 11.34
C GLN A 88 22.70 -16.79 10.80
N GLU A 89 23.44 -16.65 9.71
CA GLU A 89 23.66 -15.36 9.04
C GLU A 89 22.36 -14.80 8.45
N LEU A 90 21.50 -15.66 7.90
CA LEU A 90 20.18 -15.25 7.42
C LEU A 90 19.28 -14.74 8.56
N ASN A 91 19.28 -15.43 9.71
CA ASN A 91 18.52 -14.99 10.88
C ASN A 91 19.01 -13.62 11.40
N GLU A 92 20.33 -13.43 11.46
CA GLU A 92 20.89 -12.15 11.91
C GLU A 92 20.58 -11.03 10.93
N LEU A 93 20.76 -11.26 9.62
CA LEU A 93 20.41 -10.29 8.57
C LEU A 93 18.92 -9.87 8.64
N TYR A 94 18.00 -10.84 8.76
CA TYR A 94 16.57 -10.55 8.85
C TYR A 94 16.23 -9.69 10.07
N LYS A 95 16.85 -10.00 11.22
CA LYS A 95 16.68 -9.21 12.44
C LYS A 95 17.25 -7.80 12.29
N GLU A 96 18.48 -7.67 11.75
CA GLU A 96 19.11 -6.36 11.54
C GLU A 96 18.30 -5.46 10.62
N LEU A 97 17.82 -5.97 9.49
CA LEU A 97 16.97 -5.23 8.58
C LEU A 97 15.64 -4.81 9.24
N ALA A 98 14.98 -5.73 9.96
CA ALA A 98 13.73 -5.39 10.63
C ALA A 98 13.90 -4.29 11.71
N MET A 99 15.04 -4.24 12.37
CA MET A 99 15.38 -3.15 13.30
C MET A 99 15.69 -1.85 12.55
N GLU A 100 16.41 -1.91 11.44
CA GLU A 100 16.74 -0.76 10.59
C GLU A 100 15.48 -0.10 10.01
N TYR A 101 14.54 -0.92 9.53
CA TYR A 101 13.24 -0.46 9.03
C TYR A 101 12.25 -0.06 10.14
N GLY A 102 12.65 -0.16 11.42
CA GLY A 102 11.80 0.24 12.55
C GLY A 102 10.61 -0.69 12.80
N LEU A 103 10.59 -1.88 12.19
CA LEU A 103 9.50 -2.86 12.33
C LEU A 103 9.53 -3.56 13.69
N VAL A 104 10.68 -3.66 14.30
CA VAL A 104 10.88 -4.24 15.63
C VAL A 104 11.86 -3.41 16.44
N VAL A 105 11.71 -3.48 17.76
CA VAL A 105 12.65 -2.90 18.72
C VAL A 105 13.07 -3.97 19.72
N GLU A 106 14.32 -3.91 20.15
CA GLU A 106 14.79 -4.81 21.22
C GLU A 106 13.97 -4.57 22.51
N SER A 107 13.40 -5.65 23.02
CA SER A 107 12.60 -5.61 24.25
C SER A 107 12.74 -6.92 24.99
N PRO A 108 12.84 -6.93 26.33
CA PRO A 108 12.86 -8.16 27.11
C PRO A 108 11.54 -8.95 27.06
N TYR A 109 10.50 -8.36 26.49
CA TYR A 109 9.17 -8.97 26.33
C TYR A 109 8.91 -9.48 24.90
N PHE A 110 9.87 -9.29 23.98
CA PHE A 110 9.75 -9.71 22.58
C PHE A 110 10.74 -10.82 22.27
N ASP A 111 10.25 -11.94 21.76
CA ASP A 111 11.10 -13.09 21.38
C ASP A 111 11.79 -12.82 20.04
N MET A 112 12.90 -12.11 20.13
CA MET A 112 13.71 -11.74 18.97
C MET A 112 14.32 -12.96 18.27
N GLU A 113 14.58 -14.05 18.99
CA GLU A 113 15.13 -15.29 18.42
C GLU A 113 14.08 -15.93 17.49
N SER A 114 12.85 -16.13 17.96
CA SER A 114 11.78 -16.65 17.12
C SER A 114 11.45 -15.71 15.96
N PHE A 115 11.46 -14.40 16.17
CA PHE A 115 11.23 -13.41 15.13
C PHE A 115 12.27 -13.49 14.02
N SER A 116 13.55 -13.60 14.36
CA SER A 116 14.66 -13.67 13.39
C SER A 116 14.54 -14.83 12.40
N MET A 117 13.82 -15.88 12.77
CA MET A 117 13.53 -17.04 11.92
C MET A 117 12.29 -16.85 11.02
N GLY A 118 11.58 -15.71 11.14
CA GLY A 118 10.32 -15.46 10.41
C GLY A 118 10.43 -15.54 8.89
N TRP A 119 11.62 -15.25 8.33
CA TRP A 119 11.84 -15.25 6.89
C TRP A 119 11.50 -16.58 6.21
N PHE A 120 11.73 -17.73 6.86
CA PHE A 120 11.49 -19.03 6.24
C PHE A 120 9.97 -19.37 6.10
N THR A 121 9.09 -18.63 6.75
CA THR A 121 7.64 -18.77 6.61
C THR A 121 7.05 -17.83 5.55
N THR A 122 7.87 -16.97 4.97
CA THR A 122 7.47 -16.04 3.92
C THR A 122 7.53 -16.74 2.57
N ASN A 123 6.39 -17.21 2.08
CA ASN A 123 6.29 -18.02 0.85
C ASN A 123 6.87 -17.30 -0.38
N GLN A 124 6.71 -15.96 -0.46
CA GLN A 124 7.18 -15.17 -1.59
C GLN A 124 8.68 -15.32 -1.85
N TYR A 125 9.51 -15.59 -0.83
CA TYR A 125 10.93 -15.83 -1.05
C TYR A 125 11.23 -17.08 -1.86
N PHE A 126 10.31 -18.03 -1.90
CA PHE A 126 10.50 -19.34 -2.52
C PHE A 126 9.67 -19.52 -3.80
N ASP A 127 8.44 -19.01 -3.79
CA ASP A 127 7.47 -19.23 -4.87
C ASP A 127 7.45 -18.10 -5.90
N THR A 128 7.62 -16.84 -5.44
CA THR A 128 7.54 -15.63 -6.26
C THR A 128 8.62 -14.63 -5.85
N PRO A 129 9.90 -14.90 -6.15
CA PRO A 129 11.00 -14.02 -5.78
C PRO A 129 10.79 -12.58 -6.27
N PHE A 130 11.15 -11.60 -5.44
CA PHE A 130 11.03 -10.16 -5.71
C PHE A 130 9.60 -9.64 -5.94
N TYR A 131 8.59 -10.41 -5.53
CA TYR A 131 7.19 -9.95 -5.60
C TYR A 131 6.82 -8.96 -4.49
N ALA A 132 7.52 -9.02 -3.34
CA ALA A 132 7.19 -8.17 -2.18
C ALA A 132 7.27 -6.67 -2.49
N ILE A 133 8.21 -6.25 -3.35
CA ILE A 133 8.40 -4.85 -3.72
C ILE A 133 7.16 -4.23 -4.39
N ASP A 134 6.37 -5.03 -5.11
CA ASP A 134 5.15 -4.56 -5.77
C ASP A 134 4.16 -3.96 -4.75
N TYR A 135 4.09 -4.55 -3.54
CA TYR A 135 3.25 -4.03 -2.44
C TYR A 135 3.83 -2.75 -1.81
N ALA A 136 5.15 -2.58 -1.80
CA ALA A 136 5.75 -1.34 -1.32
C ALA A 136 5.48 -0.18 -2.29
N LEU A 137 5.72 -0.40 -3.58
CA LEU A 137 5.52 0.60 -4.62
C LEU A 137 4.05 1.02 -4.72
N SER A 138 3.15 0.05 -4.83
CA SER A 138 1.71 0.30 -4.90
C SER A 138 1.16 0.92 -3.61
N GLY A 139 1.69 0.53 -2.45
CA GLY A 139 1.34 1.10 -1.16
C GLY A 139 1.70 2.58 -1.04
N CYS A 140 2.87 2.99 -1.52
CA CYS A 140 3.25 4.40 -1.58
C CYS A 140 2.27 5.21 -2.44
N VAL A 141 1.88 4.70 -3.61
CA VAL A 141 0.87 5.34 -4.45
C VAL A 141 -0.51 5.37 -3.78
N ALA A 142 -0.89 4.30 -3.08
CA ALA A 142 -2.14 4.29 -2.31
C ALA A 142 -2.15 5.35 -1.19
N MET A 143 -1.01 5.63 -0.56
CA MET A 143 -0.90 6.72 0.41
C MET A 143 -1.07 8.10 -0.24
N GLU A 144 -0.67 8.29 -1.49
CA GLU A 144 -0.97 9.52 -2.24
C GLU A 144 -2.49 9.69 -2.44
N PHE A 145 -3.24 8.60 -2.65
CA PHE A 145 -4.71 8.67 -2.68
C PHE A 145 -5.31 9.06 -1.34
N LEU A 146 -4.73 8.64 -0.21
CA LEU A 146 -5.14 9.15 1.10
C LEU A 146 -4.87 10.66 1.20
N GLN A 147 -3.68 11.12 0.85
CA GLN A 147 -3.31 12.53 0.87
C GLN A 147 -4.27 13.37 0.02
N MET A 148 -4.48 12.97 -1.23
CA MET A 148 -5.46 13.64 -2.12
C MET A 148 -6.87 13.64 -1.52
N GLY A 149 -7.30 12.52 -0.93
CA GLY A 149 -8.62 12.39 -0.33
C GLY A 149 -8.83 13.28 0.89
N LEU A 150 -7.77 13.59 1.63
CA LEU A 150 -7.80 14.54 2.73
C LEU A 150 -7.90 15.99 2.25
N GLU A 151 -7.36 16.30 1.07
CA GLU A 151 -7.37 17.63 0.46
C GLU A 151 -8.62 17.87 -0.41
N ASP A 152 -8.88 16.95 -1.35
CA ASP A 152 -9.99 16.98 -2.31
C ASP A 152 -10.41 15.56 -2.69
N TYR A 153 -11.44 15.06 -2.02
CA TYR A 153 -11.91 13.70 -2.23
C TYR A 153 -12.48 13.47 -3.65
N THR A 154 -13.09 14.49 -4.26
CA THR A 154 -13.60 14.39 -5.63
C THR A 154 -12.47 14.19 -6.62
N LYS A 155 -11.39 14.94 -6.47
CA LYS A 155 -10.19 14.79 -7.29
C LYS A 155 -9.56 13.41 -7.10
N ALA A 156 -9.47 12.91 -5.86
CA ALA A 156 -8.96 11.56 -5.59
C ALA A 156 -9.77 10.48 -6.33
N LEU A 157 -11.12 10.58 -6.32
CA LEU A 157 -11.99 9.66 -7.06
C LEU A 157 -11.81 9.77 -8.59
N GLU A 158 -11.69 10.98 -9.13
CA GLU A 158 -11.47 11.21 -10.56
C GLU A 158 -10.12 10.60 -10.99
N THR A 159 -9.07 10.80 -10.20
CA THR A 159 -7.74 10.21 -10.44
C THR A 159 -7.80 8.70 -10.38
N TYR A 160 -8.52 8.13 -9.40
CA TYR A 160 -8.70 6.67 -9.31
C TYR A 160 -9.47 6.10 -10.51
N LEU A 161 -10.51 6.79 -10.98
CA LEU A 161 -11.22 6.40 -12.20
C LEU A 161 -10.32 6.44 -13.44
N SER A 162 -9.46 7.46 -13.54
CA SER A 162 -8.45 7.53 -14.61
C SER A 162 -7.47 6.36 -14.51
N LEU A 163 -6.99 6.05 -13.30
CA LEU A 163 -6.06 4.94 -13.05
C LEU A 163 -6.61 3.58 -13.52
N VAL A 164 -7.83 3.23 -13.11
CA VAL A 164 -8.43 1.92 -13.44
C VAL A 164 -8.81 1.79 -14.92
N GLN A 165 -8.78 2.89 -15.67
CA GLN A 165 -9.06 2.95 -17.11
C GLN A 165 -7.80 2.96 -17.97
N GLN A 166 -6.61 3.00 -17.35
CA GLN A 166 -5.34 2.98 -18.11
C GLN A 166 -5.18 1.68 -18.90
N ASN A 167 -4.42 1.77 -19.97
CA ASN A 167 -4.09 0.61 -20.81
C ASN A 167 -3.37 -0.47 -19.97
N SER A 168 -3.83 -1.71 -20.06
CA SER A 168 -3.26 -2.84 -19.32
C SER A 168 -1.80 -3.17 -19.72
N ASP A 169 -1.34 -2.69 -20.89
CA ASP A 169 0.02 -2.89 -21.37
C ASP A 169 1.02 -1.85 -20.83
N TYR A 170 0.54 -0.84 -20.09
CA TYR A 170 1.41 0.17 -19.50
C TYR A 170 2.15 -0.40 -18.28
N ASP A 171 3.44 -0.08 -18.20
CA ASP A 171 4.24 -0.34 -17.01
C ASP A 171 3.89 0.66 -15.88
N PHE A 172 4.41 0.38 -14.70
CA PHE A 172 4.15 1.17 -13.49
C PHE A 172 4.44 2.68 -13.70
N MET A 173 5.61 3.01 -14.22
CA MET A 173 6.01 4.42 -14.39
C MET A 173 5.14 5.15 -15.42
N THR A 174 4.80 4.47 -16.51
CA THR A 174 3.88 5.01 -17.53
C THR A 174 2.49 5.27 -16.96
N VAL A 175 1.97 4.36 -16.12
CA VAL A 175 0.67 4.55 -15.45
C VAL A 175 0.70 5.76 -14.53
N LEU A 176 1.76 5.98 -13.76
CA LEU A 176 1.90 7.16 -12.90
C LEU A 176 1.91 8.45 -13.73
N GLU A 177 2.70 8.49 -14.81
CA GLU A 177 2.79 9.66 -15.69
C GLU A 177 1.42 9.99 -16.33
N GLU A 178 0.72 9.01 -16.88
CA GLU A 178 -0.57 9.21 -17.54
C GLU A 178 -1.71 9.61 -16.58
N THR A 179 -1.58 9.28 -15.30
CA THR A 179 -2.57 9.61 -14.26
C THR A 179 -2.19 10.83 -13.44
N GLY A 180 -0.98 11.35 -13.62
CA GLY A 180 -0.45 12.48 -12.85
C GLY A 180 -0.14 12.13 -11.40
N LEU A 181 0.07 10.84 -11.11
CA LEU A 181 0.51 10.33 -9.82
C LEU A 181 2.02 10.47 -9.68
N SER A 182 2.48 10.65 -8.45
CA SER A 182 3.90 10.85 -8.15
C SER A 182 4.66 9.52 -8.12
N SER A 183 5.95 9.60 -8.46
CA SER A 183 6.82 8.44 -8.36
C SER A 183 7.26 8.18 -6.92
N PRO A 184 7.16 6.92 -6.41
CA PRO A 184 7.69 6.57 -5.09
C PRO A 184 9.22 6.63 -5.01
N PHE A 185 9.91 6.87 -6.12
CA PHE A 185 11.36 7.10 -6.16
C PHE A 185 11.75 8.57 -5.98
N GLU A 186 10.80 9.47 -5.79
CA GLU A 186 11.03 10.89 -5.53
C GLU A 186 11.07 11.16 -4.02
N THR A 187 12.25 11.51 -3.50
CA THR A 187 12.46 11.69 -2.05
C THR A 187 11.53 12.74 -1.45
N GLU A 188 11.37 13.91 -2.11
CA GLU A 188 10.50 14.98 -1.63
C GLU A 188 9.04 14.53 -1.50
N GLN A 189 8.55 13.71 -2.44
CA GLN A 189 7.21 13.15 -2.38
C GLN A 189 7.08 12.15 -1.23
N MET A 190 8.06 11.29 -1.04
CA MET A 190 8.05 10.32 0.06
C MET A 190 8.09 11.00 1.43
N GLU A 191 8.85 12.08 1.58
CA GLU A 191 8.86 12.88 2.81
C GLU A 191 7.49 13.55 3.06
N ALA A 192 6.84 14.08 2.03
CA ALA A 192 5.50 14.66 2.15
C ALA A 192 4.44 13.62 2.53
N LEU A 193 4.49 12.43 1.92
CA LEU A 193 3.61 11.33 2.28
C LEU A 193 3.83 10.87 3.73
N ALA A 194 5.08 10.70 4.15
CA ALA A 194 5.40 10.31 5.52
C ALA A 194 4.85 11.32 6.54
N GLN A 195 4.97 12.62 6.27
CA GLN A 195 4.41 13.67 7.13
C GLN A 195 2.87 13.58 7.18
N THR A 196 2.22 13.38 6.03
CA THR A 196 0.76 13.22 5.97
C THR A 196 0.29 12.02 6.81
N MET A 197 1.02 10.88 6.73
CA MET A 197 0.70 9.68 7.53
C MET A 197 0.89 9.94 9.01
N GLU A 198 1.99 10.60 9.40
CA GLU A 198 2.26 10.95 10.78
C GLU A 198 1.14 11.84 11.35
N ASP A 199 0.78 12.91 10.64
CA ASP A 199 -0.27 13.85 11.06
C ASP A 199 -1.63 13.13 11.19
N PHE A 200 -1.97 12.25 10.24
CA PHE A 200 -3.20 11.47 10.30
C PHE A 200 -3.24 10.51 11.49
N LEU A 201 -2.15 9.82 11.76
CA LEU A 201 -2.04 8.87 12.88
C LEU A 201 -2.02 9.57 14.25
N GLN A 202 -1.43 10.75 14.34
CA GLN A 202 -1.43 11.56 15.57
C GLN A 202 -2.76 12.29 15.80
N GLY A 203 -3.49 12.62 14.73
CA GLY A 203 -4.82 13.23 14.76
C GLY A 203 -5.91 12.30 15.27
N ASP A 204 -7.15 12.62 15.00
CA ASP A 204 -8.34 11.82 15.33
C ASP A 204 -8.75 10.81 14.23
N GLY A 205 -8.03 10.81 13.10
CA GLY A 205 -8.34 9.98 11.94
C GLY A 205 -9.62 10.41 11.21
N SER A 206 -10.02 11.68 11.31
CA SER A 206 -11.20 12.21 10.64
C SER A 206 -10.88 12.75 9.24
N PHE A 207 -11.90 12.74 8.39
CA PHE A 207 -11.93 13.48 7.14
C PHE A 207 -12.79 14.73 7.34
N SER A 208 -12.46 15.83 6.65
CA SER A 208 -13.28 17.03 6.68
C SER A 208 -14.68 16.74 6.11
N ALA A 209 -15.73 17.14 6.83
CA ALA A 209 -17.10 16.97 6.36
C ALA A 209 -17.33 17.66 4.98
N ASP A 210 -16.69 18.81 4.76
CA ASP A 210 -16.81 19.54 3.50
C ASP A 210 -16.24 18.76 2.31
N ASN A 211 -15.26 17.87 2.55
CA ASN A 211 -14.62 17.07 1.52
C ASN A 211 -15.43 15.79 1.17
N THR A 212 -16.31 15.35 2.04
CA THR A 212 -17.07 14.09 1.84
C THR A 212 -18.56 14.32 1.49
N GLU A 213 -19.14 15.47 1.81
CA GLU A 213 -20.56 15.78 1.52
C GLU A 213 -20.90 15.88 0.00
N GLN A 214 -19.90 16.02 -0.87
CA GLN A 214 -20.12 16.12 -2.31
C GLN A 214 -20.44 14.76 -2.97
N VAL A 215 -20.24 13.66 -2.27
CA VAL A 215 -20.58 12.33 -2.75
C VAL A 215 -21.92 11.90 -2.13
N SER A 216 -23.00 12.55 -2.57
CA SER A 216 -24.34 12.01 -2.30
C SER A 216 -24.46 10.66 -3.02
N LEU A 217 -24.58 9.58 -2.25
CA LEU A 217 -24.99 8.30 -2.83
C LEU A 217 -26.28 8.52 -3.60
N PRO A 218 -26.39 8.07 -4.87
CA PRO A 218 -27.67 8.10 -5.54
C PRO A 218 -28.68 7.33 -4.70
N ASP A 219 -29.85 7.91 -4.45
CA ASP A 219 -30.93 7.26 -3.74
C ASP A 219 -31.08 5.83 -4.27
N ALA A 220 -30.99 4.86 -3.36
CA ALA A 220 -31.16 3.45 -3.70
C ALA A 220 -32.59 3.27 -4.25
N ALA A 221 -32.71 3.14 -5.58
CA ALA A 221 -33.94 2.86 -6.28
C ALA A 221 -34.15 1.35 -6.39
#